data_a89c589807ba63819f35f9c24ee51586
#
_entry.id   a89c589807ba63819f35f9c24ee51586
#
_cell.length_a   1.000
_cell.length_b   1.000
_cell.length_c   1.000
_cell.angle_alpha   90.00
_cell.angle_beta   90.00
_cell.angle_gamma   90.00
#
_symmetry.space_group_name_H-M   'P 1'
#
loop_
_entity.id
_entity.type
_entity.pdbx_description
1 polymer ?
#
loop_
_entity_poly.entity_id
_entity_poly.type
_entity_poly.pdbx_seq_one_letter_code
_entity_poly.pdbx_strand_id
1 'polypeptide(L)'
;IAIVSSPSGVDDGSFNQDNYNGVLKFIEENPNATVTPIREETGDSAAAVQAVADVVADYDVIVCCGFQFAGIGNLAQENPDTKFILIDSWPTVDGTEVTADQVIDNVYAAYYAEQESGFYAGMAAALSTTTGKVAVVNGIAYPSNVNYQYGFECGVKYVNGTEGMNVEVVELPSYAGTDVTGANVGGNYVGNFSDEATGKVLGNALIAEGVDILFVAAGGSGNGVFTAAKEAEGVKGIGCDVDQYDDGANGDSNIVLTSGLKVMHDTVYNVLNEVKDGSFKGANVT
;
A
#
# COMPACT_ATOMS: atom_id res chain seq x y z
N ILE A 1 -5.70 15.90 -15.12
CA ILE A 1 -5.17 15.17 -13.95
C ILE A 1 -4.07 14.23 -14.45
N ALA A 2 -2.92 14.17 -13.77
CA ALA A 2 -2.00 13.05 -13.88
C ALA A 2 -2.13 12.17 -12.64
N ILE A 3 -1.95 10.85 -12.79
CA ILE A 3 -1.71 9.92 -11.67
C ILE A 3 -0.39 9.22 -11.92
N VAL A 4 0.57 9.41 -11.02
CA VAL A 4 1.91 8.82 -11.11
C VAL A 4 1.99 7.65 -10.14
N SER A 5 2.17 6.46 -10.71
CA SER A 5 2.17 5.19 -9.97
C SER A 5 3.56 4.58 -9.85
N SER A 6 3.69 3.61 -8.96
CA SER A 6 4.85 2.73 -8.86
C SER A 6 5.02 1.84 -10.10
N PRO A 7 6.10 1.06 -10.22
CA PRO A 7 6.31 0.12 -11.33
C PRO A 7 5.19 -0.90 -11.56
N SER A 8 4.31 -1.14 -10.59
CA SER A 8 3.14 -2.02 -10.75
C SER A 8 2.09 -1.47 -11.72
N GLY A 9 2.04 -0.14 -11.92
CA GLY A 9 0.99 0.50 -12.73
C GLY A 9 -0.33 0.66 -11.98
N VAL A 10 -1.32 1.31 -12.64
CA VAL A 10 -2.64 1.61 -12.04
C VAL A 10 -3.64 0.46 -12.09
N ASP A 11 -3.23 -0.68 -12.61
CA ASP A 11 -4.01 -1.92 -12.76
C ASP A 11 -3.42 -3.07 -11.91
N ASP A 12 -2.78 -2.74 -10.78
CA ASP A 12 -2.11 -3.69 -9.90
C ASP A 12 -3.05 -4.55 -9.02
N GLY A 13 -4.35 -4.33 -9.11
CA GLY A 13 -5.34 -5.04 -8.28
C GLY A 13 -5.32 -4.64 -6.80
N SER A 14 -4.59 -3.57 -6.43
CA SER A 14 -4.35 -3.20 -5.04
C SER A 14 -4.17 -1.68 -4.91
N PHE A 15 -3.03 -1.23 -4.40
CA PHE A 15 -2.74 0.14 -3.98
C PHE A 15 -2.91 1.19 -5.09
N ASN A 16 -2.23 1.03 -6.23
CA ASN A 16 -2.31 2.05 -7.29
C ASN A 16 -3.69 2.06 -7.94
N GLN A 17 -4.32 0.88 -8.10
CA GLN A 17 -5.65 0.78 -8.66
C GLN A 17 -6.69 1.47 -7.78
N ASP A 18 -6.59 1.36 -6.46
CA ASP A 18 -7.54 2.04 -5.55
C ASP A 18 -7.46 3.56 -5.71
N ASN A 19 -6.24 4.12 -5.74
CA ASN A 19 -6.05 5.55 -6.02
C ASN A 19 -6.63 5.95 -7.37
N TYR A 20 -6.40 5.13 -8.40
CA TYR A 20 -6.92 5.38 -9.75
C TYR A 20 -8.45 5.32 -9.80
N ASN A 21 -9.07 4.41 -9.06
CA ASN A 21 -10.53 4.31 -8.93
C ASN A 21 -11.14 5.61 -8.39
N GLY A 22 -10.46 6.28 -7.45
CA GLY A 22 -10.87 7.60 -6.97
C GLY A 22 -10.88 8.66 -8.07
N VAL A 23 -9.86 8.65 -8.95
CA VAL A 23 -9.82 9.55 -10.11
C VAL A 23 -10.90 9.20 -11.12
N LEU A 24 -11.10 7.91 -11.42
CA LEU A 24 -12.13 7.46 -12.37
C LEU A 24 -13.54 7.83 -11.91
N LYS A 25 -13.84 7.64 -10.62
CA LYS A 25 -15.12 8.06 -10.02
C LYS A 25 -15.34 9.59 -10.19
N PHE A 26 -14.30 10.38 -9.97
CA PHE A 26 -14.37 11.82 -10.18
C PHE A 26 -14.66 12.18 -11.64
N ILE A 27 -14.00 11.54 -12.61
CA ILE A 27 -14.17 11.79 -14.06
C ILE A 27 -15.56 11.36 -14.52
N GLU A 28 -16.13 10.27 -14.02
CA GLU A 28 -17.49 9.83 -14.34
C GLU A 28 -18.52 10.94 -14.08
N GLU A 29 -18.34 11.68 -12.97
CA GLU A 29 -19.20 12.80 -12.59
C GLU A 29 -18.78 14.13 -13.25
N ASN A 30 -17.57 14.22 -13.79
CA ASN A 30 -16.99 15.42 -14.39
C ASN A 30 -16.42 15.15 -15.78
N PRO A 31 -17.27 15.01 -16.83
CA PRO A 31 -16.87 14.52 -18.15
C PRO A 31 -15.91 15.46 -18.92
N ASN A 32 -15.66 16.66 -18.43
CA ASN A 32 -14.64 17.57 -18.99
C ASN A 32 -13.24 17.36 -18.36
N ALA A 33 -13.16 16.58 -17.29
CA ALA A 33 -11.88 16.20 -16.69
C ALA A 33 -11.30 15.00 -17.42
N THR A 34 -9.98 14.96 -17.52
CA THR A 34 -9.25 13.82 -18.11
C THR A 34 -8.17 13.34 -17.17
N VAL A 35 -7.79 12.08 -17.27
CA VAL A 35 -6.65 11.52 -16.53
C VAL A 35 -5.63 10.89 -17.48
N THR A 36 -4.36 11.06 -17.16
CA THR A 36 -3.24 10.36 -17.78
C THR A 36 -2.54 9.54 -16.71
N PRO A 37 -2.60 8.22 -16.76
CA PRO A 37 -1.75 7.36 -15.95
C PRO A 37 -0.30 7.46 -16.43
N ILE A 38 0.61 7.65 -15.48
CA ILE A 38 2.06 7.70 -15.70
C ILE A 38 2.68 6.67 -14.76
N ARG A 39 3.41 5.74 -15.33
CA ARG A 39 4.09 4.69 -14.59
C ARG A 39 5.55 5.06 -14.40
N GLU A 40 5.99 5.13 -13.16
CA GLU A 40 7.41 5.20 -12.83
C GLU A 40 7.98 3.77 -12.90
N GLU A 41 9.06 3.55 -13.65
CA GLU A 41 9.49 2.20 -14.06
C GLU A 41 10.50 1.56 -13.10
N THR A 42 11.11 2.33 -12.19
CA THR A 42 12.27 1.87 -11.42
C THR A 42 11.96 1.57 -9.94
N GLY A 43 10.99 2.28 -9.36
CA GLY A 43 10.71 2.26 -7.92
C GLY A 43 11.71 3.09 -7.09
N ASP A 44 12.63 3.82 -7.75
CA ASP A 44 13.56 4.71 -7.09
C ASP A 44 12.91 6.04 -6.75
N SER A 45 13.12 6.53 -5.51
CA SER A 45 12.47 7.76 -5.04
C SER A 45 12.92 9.01 -5.81
N ALA A 46 14.16 9.08 -6.28
CA ALA A 46 14.61 10.23 -7.07
C ALA A 46 14.00 10.18 -8.48
N ALA A 47 13.90 8.99 -9.08
CA ALA A 47 13.21 8.79 -10.36
C ALA A 47 11.71 9.08 -10.24
N ALA A 48 11.07 8.73 -9.12
CA ALA A 48 9.67 9.02 -8.85
C ALA A 48 9.39 10.54 -8.82
N VAL A 49 10.22 11.30 -8.11
CA VAL A 49 10.12 12.77 -8.09
C VAL A 49 10.39 13.36 -9.47
N GLN A 50 11.36 12.82 -10.21
CA GLN A 50 11.65 13.27 -11.57
C GLN A 50 10.48 13.01 -12.53
N ALA A 51 9.81 11.86 -12.43
CA ALA A 51 8.63 11.57 -13.24
C ALA A 51 7.48 12.58 -13.00
N VAL A 52 7.33 13.08 -11.77
CA VAL A 52 6.39 14.17 -11.46
C VAL A 52 6.88 15.49 -12.04
N ALA A 53 8.18 15.81 -11.92
CA ALA A 53 8.75 17.04 -12.43
C ALA A 53 8.63 17.16 -13.96
N ASP A 54 8.78 16.04 -14.67
CA ASP A 54 8.70 15.98 -16.13
C ASP A 54 7.31 16.38 -16.67
N VAL A 55 6.26 16.30 -15.85
CA VAL A 55 4.88 16.52 -16.26
C VAL A 55 4.19 17.65 -15.50
N VAL A 56 4.81 18.22 -14.49
CA VAL A 56 4.17 19.19 -13.58
C VAL A 56 3.56 20.38 -14.29
N ALA A 57 4.15 20.83 -15.41
CA ALA A 57 3.67 21.98 -16.20
C ALA A 57 2.43 21.66 -17.04
N ASP A 58 2.09 20.39 -17.24
CA ASP A 58 1.05 19.96 -18.19
C ASP A 58 -0.28 19.61 -17.49
N TYR A 59 -0.32 19.58 -16.15
CA TYR A 59 -1.50 19.12 -15.39
C TYR A 59 -1.84 20.04 -14.23
N ASP A 60 -3.15 20.25 -14.03
CA ASP A 60 -3.68 21.05 -12.90
C ASP A 60 -3.56 20.29 -11.57
N VAL A 61 -3.67 18.96 -11.61
CA VAL A 61 -3.62 18.09 -10.43
C VAL A 61 -2.75 16.87 -10.72
N ILE A 62 -1.88 16.51 -9.78
CA ILE A 62 -1.05 15.30 -9.84
C ILE A 62 -1.29 14.48 -8.58
N VAL A 63 -1.73 13.23 -8.78
CA VAL A 63 -1.86 12.22 -7.73
C VAL A 63 -0.57 11.40 -7.69
N CYS A 64 0.10 11.40 -6.55
CA CYS A 64 1.37 10.71 -6.30
C CYS A 64 1.11 9.48 -5.41
N CYS A 65 1.24 8.29 -6.00
CA CYS A 65 0.84 7.04 -5.36
C CYS A 65 1.99 6.40 -4.57
N GLY A 66 2.17 6.84 -3.31
CA GLY A 66 3.03 6.14 -2.35
C GLY A 66 4.22 6.94 -1.84
N PHE A 67 4.87 6.37 -0.82
CA PHE A 67 5.99 6.97 -0.08
C PHE A 67 7.17 7.40 -0.97
N GLN A 68 7.45 6.70 -2.07
CA GLN A 68 8.55 7.04 -2.99
C GLN A 68 8.42 8.44 -3.58
N PHE A 69 7.23 9.04 -3.55
CA PHE A 69 6.96 10.41 -4.00
C PHE A 69 7.11 11.47 -2.89
N ALA A 70 7.52 11.10 -1.68
CA ALA A 70 7.68 12.05 -0.57
C ALA A 70 8.54 13.29 -0.93
N GLY A 71 9.52 13.13 -1.82
CA GLY A 71 10.44 14.18 -2.24
C GLY A 71 9.83 15.33 -3.07
N ILE A 72 8.52 15.33 -3.33
CA ILE A 72 7.87 16.38 -4.16
C ILE A 72 7.77 17.75 -3.49
N GLY A 73 8.12 17.89 -2.19
CA GLY A 73 7.87 19.11 -1.44
C GLY A 73 8.47 20.36 -2.07
N ASN A 74 9.76 20.32 -2.48
CA ASN A 74 10.39 21.45 -3.16
C ASN A 74 9.73 21.72 -4.53
N LEU A 75 9.45 20.67 -5.29
CA LEU A 75 8.77 20.78 -6.58
C LEU A 75 7.40 21.45 -6.46
N ALA A 76 6.65 21.08 -5.42
CA ALA A 76 5.33 21.67 -5.17
C ALA A 76 5.42 23.17 -4.84
N GLN A 77 6.42 23.57 -4.02
CA GLN A 77 6.65 24.99 -3.70
C GLN A 77 7.03 25.81 -4.94
N GLU A 78 7.76 25.21 -5.88
CA GLU A 78 8.15 25.85 -7.15
C GLU A 78 7.00 25.93 -8.16
N ASN A 79 5.92 25.13 -7.97
CA ASN A 79 4.76 25.03 -8.86
C ASN A 79 3.44 25.27 -8.12
N PRO A 80 3.20 26.48 -7.57
CA PRO A 80 2.07 26.75 -6.66
C PRO A 80 0.69 26.63 -7.32
N ASP A 81 0.62 26.71 -8.64
CA ASP A 81 -0.64 26.60 -9.39
C ASP A 81 -1.10 25.13 -9.54
N THR A 82 -0.18 24.16 -9.57
CA THR A 82 -0.47 22.74 -9.63
C THR A 82 -0.82 22.22 -8.23
N LYS A 83 -1.85 21.39 -8.11
CA LYS A 83 -2.24 20.73 -6.86
C LYS A 83 -1.70 19.30 -6.82
N PHE A 84 -1.22 18.88 -5.66
CA PHE A 84 -0.65 17.56 -5.45
C PHE A 84 -1.47 16.82 -4.41
N ILE A 85 -1.75 15.55 -4.69
CA ILE A 85 -2.34 14.60 -3.74
C ILE A 85 -1.27 13.54 -3.49
N LEU A 86 -0.68 13.53 -2.31
CA LEU A 86 0.38 12.60 -1.92
C LEU A 86 -0.18 11.54 -0.98
N ILE A 87 -0.09 10.30 -1.36
CA ILE A 87 -0.62 9.14 -0.61
C ILE A 87 0.51 8.41 0.09
N ASP A 88 0.26 7.97 1.33
CA ASP A 88 1.19 7.23 2.22
C ASP A 88 2.44 7.99 2.64
N SER A 89 2.43 9.32 2.54
CA SER A 89 3.56 10.11 3.03
C SER A 89 3.16 11.56 3.26
N TRP A 90 3.90 12.25 4.11
CA TRP A 90 4.00 13.70 4.06
C TRP A 90 5.18 14.12 3.19
N PRO A 91 5.15 15.33 2.59
CA PRO A 91 6.23 15.73 1.69
C PRO A 91 7.53 15.99 2.46
N THR A 92 8.65 15.82 1.77
CA THR A 92 9.95 16.26 2.27
C THR A 92 10.38 17.53 1.56
N VAL A 93 10.93 18.49 2.34
CA VAL A 93 11.56 19.72 1.86
C VAL A 93 13.02 19.67 2.27
N ASP A 94 13.93 19.87 1.33
CA ASP A 94 15.39 19.78 1.53
C ASP A 94 15.81 18.48 2.25
N GLY A 95 15.16 17.37 1.86
CA GLY A 95 15.45 16.04 2.41
C GLY A 95 14.90 15.78 3.82
N THR A 96 14.09 16.70 4.36
CA THR A 96 13.48 16.55 5.69
C THR A 96 11.96 16.47 5.55
N GLU A 97 11.33 15.43 6.13
CA GLU A 97 9.87 15.33 6.17
C GLU A 97 9.30 16.50 6.97
N VAL A 98 8.26 17.12 6.43
CA VAL A 98 7.55 18.18 7.13
C VAL A 98 6.75 17.62 8.32
N THR A 99 6.46 18.46 9.31
CA THR A 99 5.58 18.09 10.43
C THR A 99 4.11 18.34 10.08
N ALA A 100 3.18 17.85 10.89
CA ALA A 100 1.73 17.99 10.64
C ALA A 100 1.27 19.45 10.46
N ASP A 101 1.95 20.39 11.10
CA ASP A 101 1.66 21.84 11.04
C ASP A 101 2.48 22.61 9.98
N GLN A 102 3.47 21.95 9.34
CA GLN A 102 4.25 22.51 8.24
C GLN A 102 3.60 22.17 6.89
N VAL A 103 2.43 22.74 6.65
CA VAL A 103 1.65 22.47 5.43
C VAL A 103 2.20 23.23 4.23
N ILE A 104 2.25 22.57 3.07
CA ILE A 104 2.51 23.19 1.77
C ILE A 104 1.15 23.46 1.12
N ASP A 105 0.85 24.73 0.79
CA ASP A 105 -0.50 25.21 0.42
C ASP A 105 -1.15 24.43 -0.76
N ASN A 106 -0.36 23.88 -1.64
CA ASN A 106 -0.81 23.14 -2.82
C ASN A 106 -0.60 21.63 -2.72
N VAL A 107 -0.29 21.08 -1.53
CA VAL A 107 -0.14 19.64 -1.30
C VAL A 107 -1.16 19.16 -0.27
N TYR A 108 -2.00 18.20 -0.65
CA TYR A 108 -2.77 17.39 0.28
C TYR A 108 -2.05 16.06 0.46
N ALA A 109 -1.56 15.82 1.65
CA ALA A 109 -0.74 14.66 1.97
C ALA A 109 -1.43 13.81 3.05
N ALA A 110 -1.55 12.51 2.82
CA ALA A 110 -2.29 11.60 3.68
C ALA A 110 -1.45 10.40 4.09
N TYR A 111 -1.29 10.22 5.41
CA TYR A 111 -0.97 8.94 6.04
C TYR A 111 -2.26 8.19 6.39
N TYR A 112 -2.14 6.89 6.62
CA TYR A 112 -3.25 6.03 7.04
C TYR A 112 -2.86 5.22 8.29
N ALA A 113 -3.86 4.69 8.99
CA ALA A 113 -3.66 3.88 10.19
C ALA A 113 -3.50 2.38 9.83
N GLU A 114 -2.49 2.06 9.02
CA GLU A 114 -2.24 0.68 8.54
C GLU A 114 -2.06 -0.31 9.69
N GLN A 115 -1.51 0.15 10.84
CA GLN A 115 -1.38 -0.67 12.03
C GLN A 115 -2.73 -1.15 12.59
N GLU A 116 -3.80 -0.39 12.40
CA GLU A 116 -5.14 -0.82 12.84
C GLU A 116 -5.68 -1.92 11.92
N SER A 117 -5.59 -1.72 10.61
CA SER A 117 -5.99 -2.73 9.63
C SER A 117 -5.14 -3.99 9.76
N GLY A 118 -3.82 -3.85 9.93
CA GLY A 118 -2.91 -4.95 10.22
C GLY A 118 -3.30 -5.70 11.50
N PHE A 119 -3.66 -4.98 12.57
CA PHE A 119 -4.09 -5.58 13.85
C PHE A 119 -5.31 -6.49 13.67
N TYR A 120 -6.34 -6.02 12.95
CA TYR A 120 -7.51 -6.84 12.68
C TYR A 120 -7.19 -8.02 11.75
N ALA A 121 -6.31 -7.84 10.76
CA ALA A 121 -5.83 -8.94 9.92
C ALA A 121 -5.10 -10.01 10.75
N GLY A 122 -4.25 -9.59 11.70
CA GLY A 122 -3.56 -10.50 12.64
C GLY A 122 -4.52 -11.25 13.54
N MET A 123 -5.56 -10.58 14.05
CA MET A 123 -6.61 -11.25 14.82
C MET A 123 -7.36 -12.28 13.97
N ALA A 124 -7.77 -11.92 12.75
CA ALA A 124 -8.48 -12.83 11.84
C ALA A 124 -7.61 -14.04 11.50
N ALA A 125 -6.32 -13.83 11.22
CA ALA A 125 -5.37 -14.90 10.98
C ALA A 125 -5.24 -15.84 12.19
N ALA A 126 -5.01 -15.28 13.36
CA ALA A 126 -4.82 -16.08 14.58
C ALA A 126 -6.06 -16.92 14.96
N LEU A 127 -7.25 -16.36 14.78
CA LEU A 127 -8.51 -17.07 15.08
C LEU A 127 -8.88 -18.11 14.02
N SER A 128 -8.31 -18.05 12.82
CA SER A 128 -8.68 -18.89 11.69
C SER A 128 -7.65 -19.96 11.34
N THR A 129 -6.41 -19.82 11.80
CA THR A 129 -5.34 -20.78 11.51
C THR A 129 -5.66 -22.17 12.08
N THR A 130 -5.28 -23.20 11.35
CA THR A 130 -5.41 -24.60 11.76
C THR A 130 -4.06 -25.22 12.13
N THR A 131 -2.96 -24.64 11.64
CA THR A 131 -1.60 -25.07 11.94
C THR A 131 -0.98 -24.35 13.13
N GLY A 132 -1.56 -23.20 13.53
CA GLY A 132 -0.99 -22.29 14.53
C GLY A 132 0.16 -21.44 13.98
N LYS A 133 0.36 -21.38 12.67
CA LYS A 133 1.40 -20.58 12.02
C LYS A 133 0.81 -19.65 10.96
N VAL A 134 1.08 -18.37 11.10
CA VAL A 134 0.62 -17.32 10.20
C VAL A 134 1.79 -16.44 9.79
N ALA A 135 1.65 -15.68 8.72
CA ALA A 135 2.69 -14.73 8.31
C ALA A 135 2.08 -13.49 7.64
N VAL A 136 2.82 -12.39 7.68
CA VAL A 136 2.61 -11.22 6.83
C VAL A 136 3.68 -11.16 5.77
N VAL A 137 3.29 -10.85 4.53
CA VAL A 137 4.19 -10.65 3.40
C VAL A 137 4.01 -9.22 2.90
N ASN A 138 5.11 -8.48 2.87
CA ASN A 138 5.16 -7.08 2.47
C ASN A 138 5.96 -6.89 1.17
N GLY A 139 5.76 -5.76 0.49
CA GLY A 139 6.56 -5.38 -0.67
C GLY A 139 7.93 -4.84 -0.26
N ILE A 140 8.01 -3.57 0.08
CA ILE A 140 9.21 -2.86 0.58
C ILE A 140 8.92 -2.40 2.01
N ALA A 141 9.96 -2.28 2.86
CA ALA A 141 9.81 -1.81 4.24
C ALA A 141 9.64 -0.28 4.32
N TYR A 142 8.67 0.25 3.57
CA TYR A 142 8.20 1.61 3.74
C TYR A 142 7.41 1.76 5.03
N PRO A 143 7.24 2.98 5.58
CA PRO A 143 6.56 3.19 6.85
C PRO A 143 5.18 2.50 6.92
N SER A 144 4.37 2.59 5.88
CA SER A 144 3.06 1.94 5.80
C SER A 144 3.15 0.41 5.92
N ASN A 145 4.12 -0.22 5.25
CA ASN A 145 4.31 -1.67 5.32
C ASN A 145 4.83 -2.13 6.69
N VAL A 146 5.72 -1.36 7.29
CA VAL A 146 6.18 -1.62 8.67
C VAL A 146 5.01 -1.50 9.66
N ASN A 147 4.10 -0.53 9.45
CA ASN A 147 2.88 -0.39 10.24
C ASN A 147 1.94 -1.61 10.09
N TYR A 148 1.73 -2.10 8.87
CA TYR A 148 0.97 -3.34 8.63
C TYR A 148 1.58 -4.53 9.36
N GLN A 149 2.89 -4.74 9.24
CA GLN A 149 3.61 -5.80 9.93
C GLN A 149 3.40 -5.70 11.44
N TYR A 150 3.73 -4.56 12.03
CA TYR A 150 3.60 -4.34 13.47
C TYR A 150 2.18 -4.55 13.97
N GLY A 151 1.19 -4.01 13.24
CA GLY A 151 -0.22 -4.22 13.55
C GLY A 151 -0.60 -5.71 13.55
N PHE A 152 -0.21 -6.45 12.51
CA PHE A 152 -0.47 -7.88 12.38
C PHE A 152 0.12 -8.68 13.54
N GLU A 153 1.37 -8.46 13.87
CA GLU A 153 2.04 -9.11 15.01
C GLU A 153 1.33 -8.80 16.35
N CYS A 154 0.93 -7.54 16.55
CA CYS A 154 0.17 -7.14 17.73
C CYS A 154 -1.21 -7.80 17.78
N GLY A 155 -1.90 -7.97 16.64
CA GLY A 155 -3.18 -8.65 16.54
C GLY A 155 -3.09 -10.13 16.92
N VAL A 156 -2.09 -10.83 16.40
CA VAL A 156 -1.81 -12.24 16.77
C VAL A 156 -1.48 -12.35 18.26
N LYS A 157 -0.62 -11.47 18.78
CA LYS A 157 -0.26 -11.43 20.20
C LYS A 157 -1.48 -11.18 21.10
N TYR A 158 -2.38 -10.30 20.67
CA TYR A 158 -3.62 -10.01 21.39
C TYR A 158 -4.50 -11.26 21.53
N VAL A 159 -4.74 -11.98 20.40
CA VAL A 159 -5.52 -13.23 20.41
C VAL A 159 -4.85 -14.30 21.28
N ASN A 160 -3.54 -14.46 21.17
CA ASN A 160 -2.80 -15.39 22.02
C ASN A 160 -3.04 -15.11 23.53
N GLY A 161 -3.04 -13.82 23.90
CA GLY A 161 -3.23 -13.41 25.30
C GLY A 161 -4.69 -13.53 25.79
N THR A 162 -5.67 -13.25 24.94
CA THR A 162 -7.09 -13.23 25.32
C THR A 162 -7.78 -14.59 25.22
N GLU A 163 -7.42 -15.37 24.21
CA GLU A 163 -8.04 -16.67 23.92
C GLU A 163 -7.18 -17.86 24.42
N GLY A 164 -5.99 -17.58 24.97
CA GLY A 164 -5.08 -18.63 25.43
C GLY A 164 -4.49 -19.48 24.31
N MET A 165 -4.42 -18.92 23.09
CA MET A 165 -3.82 -19.57 21.93
C MET A 165 -2.30 -19.45 21.92
N ASN A 166 -1.63 -20.17 21.03
CA ASN A 166 -0.19 -20.09 20.84
C ASN A 166 0.13 -20.07 19.33
N VAL A 167 -0.33 -19.01 18.65
CA VAL A 167 -0.10 -18.80 17.22
C VAL A 167 1.23 -18.10 17.02
N GLU A 168 2.05 -18.65 16.13
CA GLU A 168 3.36 -18.12 15.74
C GLU A 168 3.23 -17.23 14.50
N VAL A 169 3.85 -16.07 14.52
CA VAL A 169 4.11 -15.28 13.30
C VAL A 169 5.45 -15.71 12.75
N VAL A 170 5.45 -16.34 11.57
CA VAL A 170 6.65 -16.89 10.94
C VAL A 170 7.37 -15.81 10.15
N GLU A 171 8.66 -15.65 10.43
CA GLU A 171 9.58 -14.79 9.70
C GLU A 171 10.72 -15.60 9.10
N LEU A 172 11.08 -15.28 7.85
CA LEU A 172 12.20 -15.88 7.16
C LEU A 172 13.38 -14.89 7.15
N PRO A 173 14.49 -15.17 7.84
CA PRO A 173 15.61 -14.22 7.98
C PRO A 173 16.19 -13.74 6.65
N SER A 174 16.08 -14.56 5.58
CA SER A 174 16.53 -14.20 4.23
C SER A 174 15.65 -13.17 3.52
N TYR A 175 14.47 -12.90 4.08
CA TYR A 175 13.49 -11.93 3.57
C TYR A 175 13.23 -10.78 4.55
N ALA A 176 14.07 -10.65 5.58
CA ALA A 176 13.95 -9.55 6.55
C ALA A 176 14.06 -8.19 5.86
N GLY A 177 13.16 -7.28 6.21
CA GLY A 177 13.13 -5.92 5.65
C GLY A 177 14.20 -5.02 6.25
N THR A 178 14.61 -4.06 5.44
CA THR A 178 15.39 -2.90 5.90
C THR A 178 14.56 -1.65 5.62
N ASP A 179 14.26 -0.89 6.65
CA ASP A 179 13.45 0.31 6.53
C ASP A 179 14.21 1.49 5.90
N VAL A 180 13.52 2.60 5.71
CA VAL A 180 14.06 3.82 5.09
C VAL A 180 15.17 4.49 5.92
N THR A 181 15.36 4.10 7.18
CA THR A 181 16.46 4.56 8.04
C THR A 181 17.68 3.63 7.97
N GLY A 182 17.55 2.49 7.29
CA GLY A 182 18.58 1.45 7.23
C GLY A 182 18.51 0.44 8.39
N ALA A 183 17.46 0.49 9.23
CA ALA A 183 17.27 -0.46 10.30
C ALA A 183 16.63 -1.77 9.80
N ASN A 184 17.11 -2.90 10.32
CA ASN A 184 16.46 -4.19 10.09
C ASN A 184 15.16 -4.25 10.91
N VAL A 185 14.03 -4.50 10.24
CA VAL A 185 12.70 -4.57 10.85
C VAL A 185 12.12 -5.99 10.91
N GLY A 186 12.92 -7.01 10.57
CA GLY A 186 12.43 -8.40 10.50
C GLY A 186 11.39 -8.58 9.39
N GLY A 187 10.39 -9.41 9.64
CA GLY A 187 9.27 -9.65 8.75
C GLY A 187 9.62 -10.42 7.47
N ASN A 188 8.72 -10.39 6.49
CA ASN A 188 8.91 -11.03 5.18
C ASN A 188 8.65 -10.01 4.08
N TYR A 189 9.68 -9.60 3.37
CA TYR A 189 9.63 -8.58 2.34
C TYR A 189 10.08 -9.12 0.98
N VAL A 190 9.28 -8.87 -0.07
CA VAL A 190 9.62 -9.25 -1.46
C VAL A 190 10.77 -8.40 -1.99
N GLY A 191 10.91 -7.17 -1.52
CA GLY A 191 11.91 -6.21 -1.97
C GLY A 191 11.41 -5.25 -3.06
N ASN A 192 10.19 -5.45 -3.57
CA ASN A 192 9.49 -4.56 -4.49
C ASN A 192 7.99 -4.84 -4.49
N PHE A 193 7.21 -4.09 -5.29
CA PHE A 193 5.76 -4.24 -5.39
C PHE A 193 5.28 -4.82 -6.74
N SER A 194 6.19 -5.25 -7.64
CA SER A 194 5.85 -5.66 -9.02
C SER A 194 6.40 -7.03 -9.43
N ASP A 195 7.08 -7.75 -8.54
CA ASP A 195 7.68 -9.08 -8.83
C ASP A 195 6.81 -10.20 -8.25
N GLU A 196 5.82 -10.61 -9.03
CA GLU A 196 4.97 -11.76 -8.69
C GLU A 196 5.74 -13.07 -8.53
N ALA A 197 6.82 -13.26 -9.31
CA ALA A 197 7.61 -14.47 -9.26
C ALA A 197 8.31 -14.62 -7.90
N THR A 198 8.94 -13.55 -7.40
CA THR A 198 9.55 -13.54 -6.07
C THR A 198 8.47 -13.61 -4.98
N GLY A 199 7.32 -12.94 -5.15
CA GLY A 199 6.16 -13.09 -4.26
C GLY A 199 5.72 -14.54 -4.11
N LYS A 200 5.60 -15.28 -5.23
CA LYS A 200 5.26 -16.71 -5.21
C LYS A 200 6.33 -17.56 -4.51
N VAL A 201 7.61 -17.29 -4.75
CA VAL A 201 8.71 -18.01 -4.09
C VAL A 201 8.66 -17.82 -2.57
N LEU A 202 8.45 -16.57 -2.11
CA LEU A 202 8.31 -16.26 -0.68
C LEU A 202 7.08 -16.93 -0.07
N GLY A 203 5.93 -16.86 -0.76
CA GLY A 203 4.71 -17.55 -0.32
C GLY A 203 4.91 -19.05 -0.16
N ASN A 204 5.53 -19.70 -1.14
CA ASN A 204 5.85 -21.14 -1.06
C ASN A 204 6.83 -21.46 0.08
N ALA A 205 7.81 -20.61 0.34
CA ALA A 205 8.76 -20.81 1.44
C ALA A 205 8.06 -20.75 2.81
N LEU A 206 7.14 -19.80 3.01
CA LEU A 206 6.33 -19.69 4.24
C LEU A 206 5.38 -20.88 4.41
N ILE A 207 4.73 -21.32 3.33
CA ILE A 207 3.87 -22.51 3.33
C ILE A 207 4.67 -23.77 3.71
N ALA A 208 5.91 -23.90 3.22
CA ALA A 208 6.80 -25.00 3.57
C ALA A 208 7.17 -25.02 5.08
N GLU A 209 7.20 -23.86 5.74
CA GLU A 209 7.36 -23.75 7.19
C GLU A 209 6.06 -24.06 7.98
N GLY A 210 4.97 -24.36 7.27
CA GLY A 210 3.67 -24.73 7.85
C GLY A 210 2.73 -23.55 8.07
N VAL A 211 2.98 -22.39 7.45
CA VAL A 211 2.04 -21.26 7.46
C VAL A 211 0.81 -21.63 6.64
N ASP A 212 -0.37 -21.43 7.22
CA ASP A 212 -1.64 -21.66 6.55
C ASP A 212 -2.49 -20.39 6.34
N ILE A 213 -2.07 -19.24 6.91
CA ILE A 213 -2.69 -17.95 6.63
C ILE A 213 -1.63 -16.88 6.36
N LEU A 214 -1.75 -16.21 5.21
CA LEU A 214 -0.85 -15.19 4.72
C LEU A 214 -1.60 -13.85 4.59
N PHE A 215 -1.22 -12.83 5.37
CA PHE A 215 -1.64 -11.45 5.12
C PHE A 215 -0.69 -10.82 4.08
N VAL A 216 -1.25 -10.27 3.02
CA VAL A 216 -0.47 -9.91 1.81
C VAL A 216 -0.57 -8.41 1.55
N ALA A 217 0.42 -7.65 2.03
CA ALA A 217 0.57 -6.20 1.84
C ALA A 217 1.73 -5.90 0.86
N ALA A 218 1.66 -6.46 -0.36
CA ALA A 218 2.77 -6.48 -1.30
C ALA A 218 2.43 -5.96 -2.71
N GLY A 219 1.30 -5.24 -2.86
CA GLY A 219 0.86 -4.73 -4.17
C GLY A 219 0.80 -5.85 -5.22
N GLY A 220 1.23 -5.57 -6.46
CA GLY A 220 1.27 -6.55 -7.54
C GLY A 220 2.13 -7.79 -7.23
N SER A 221 3.21 -7.67 -6.44
CA SER A 221 3.97 -8.85 -5.98
C SER A 221 3.11 -9.82 -5.16
N GLY A 222 2.06 -9.32 -4.50
CA GLY A 222 1.11 -10.10 -3.71
C GLY A 222 0.31 -11.11 -4.53
N ASN A 223 0.08 -10.86 -5.81
CA ASN A 223 -0.57 -11.81 -6.73
C ASN A 223 0.19 -13.15 -6.80
N GLY A 224 1.52 -13.09 -6.70
CA GLY A 224 2.36 -14.28 -6.60
C GLY A 224 2.13 -15.05 -5.30
N VAL A 225 1.97 -14.36 -4.18
CA VAL A 225 1.66 -14.99 -2.87
C VAL A 225 0.29 -15.68 -2.92
N PHE A 226 -0.73 -15.02 -3.49
CA PHE A 226 -2.04 -15.65 -3.69
C PHE A 226 -1.96 -16.86 -4.63
N THR A 227 -1.12 -16.80 -5.66
CA THR A 227 -0.87 -17.96 -6.53
C THR A 227 -0.31 -19.14 -5.73
N ALA A 228 0.68 -18.90 -4.84
CA ALA A 228 1.22 -19.95 -3.96
C ALA A 228 0.12 -20.52 -3.03
N ALA A 229 -0.71 -19.66 -2.44
CA ALA A 229 -1.81 -20.10 -1.59
C ALA A 229 -2.87 -20.92 -2.35
N LYS A 230 -3.20 -20.56 -3.60
CA LYS A 230 -4.14 -21.32 -4.45
C LYS A 230 -3.63 -22.72 -4.81
N GLU A 231 -2.32 -22.88 -4.94
CA GLU A 231 -1.70 -24.16 -5.28
C GLU A 231 -1.51 -25.09 -4.06
N ALA A 232 -1.70 -24.57 -2.84
CA ALA A 232 -1.52 -25.33 -1.60
C ALA A 232 -2.88 -25.65 -0.94
N GLU A 233 -3.01 -26.86 -0.43
CA GLU A 233 -4.23 -27.31 0.25
C GLU A 233 -4.35 -26.64 1.63
N GLY A 234 -5.53 -26.08 1.93
CA GLY A 234 -5.85 -25.54 3.26
C GLY A 234 -5.24 -24.15 3.54
N VAL A 235 -4.46 -23.57 2.62
CA VAL A 235 -3.88 -22.25 2.79
C VAL A 235 -4.85 -21.17 2.40
N LYS A 236 -4.89 -20.08 3.20
CA LYS A 236 -5.74 -18.90 3.00
C LYS A 236 -4.89 -17.63 2.91
N GLY A 237 -5.44 -16.65 2.18
CA GLY A 237 -4.91 -15.30 2.12
C GLY A 237 -5.79 -14.30 2.86
N ILE A 238 -5.20 -13.22 3.31
CA ILE A 238 -5.88 -11.98 3.70
C ILE A 238 -5.36 -10.90 2.76
N GLY A 239 -6.29 -10.23 2.07
CA GLY A 239 -5.99 -9.15 1.13
C GLY A 239 -5.62 -7.83 1.83
N CYS A 240 -5.13 -6.87 1.05
CA CYS A 240 -4.73 -5.56 1.52
C CYS A 240 -5.21 -4.45 0.57
N ASP A 241 -5.41 -3.27 1.11
CA ASP A 241 -5.81 -2.04 0.46
C ASP A 241 -7.26 -2.06 -0.06
N VAL A 242 -7.60 -3.01 -0.92
CA VAL A 242 -8.93 -3.21 -1.52
C VAL A 242 -9.53 -4.55 -1.11
N ASP A 243 -10.83 -4.74 -1.39
CA ASP A 243 -11.43 -6.07 -1.28
C ASP A 243 -10.90 -6.98 -2.40
N GLN A 244 -10.03 -7.91 -2.01
CA GLN A 244 -9.39 -8.87 -2.92
C GLN A 244 -10.11 -10.23 -2.95
N TYR A 245 -11.40 -10.26 -2.60
CA TYR A 245 -12.15 -11.51 -2.59
C TYR A 245 -12.13 -12.21 -3.95
N ASP A 246 -12.34 -11.47 -5.02
CA ASP A 246 -12.35 -12.02 -6.40
C ASP A 246 -10.98 -12.56 -6.82
N ASP A 247 -9.89 -11.93 -6.34
CA ASP A 247 -8.52 -12.40 -6.59
C ASP A 247 -8.26 -13.76 -5.93
N GLY A 248 -9.03 -14.09 -4.90
CA GLY A 248 -8.94 -15.37 -4.19
C GLY A 248 -9.63 -16.55 -4.87
N ALA A 249 -10.35 -16.34 -5.96
CA ALA A 249 -11.09 -17.40 -6.64
C ALA A 249 -10.19 -18.57 -7.07
N ASN A 250 -10.57 -19.80 -6.72
CA ASN A 250 -9.82 -21.03 -7.00
C ASN A 250 -10.78 -22.19 -7.27
N GLY A 251 -11.24 -22.33 -8.53
CA GLY A 251 -12.30 -23.27 -8.90
C GLY A 251 -13.61 -22.94 -8.19
N ASP A 252 -14.18 -23.92 -7.49
CA ASP A 252 -15.42 -23.76 -6.71
C ASP A 252 -15.16 -23.21 -5.28
N SER A 253 -13.90 -22.85 -4.95
CA SER A 253 -13.50 -22.34 -3.65
C SER A 253 -12.89 -20.93 -3.75
N ASN A 254 -12.64 -20.32 -2.59
CA ASN A 254 -11.95 -19.05 -2.48
C ASN A 254 -10.89 -19.13 -1.38
N ILE A 255 -9.69 -18.64 -1.65
CA ILE A 255 -8.60 -18.65 -0.66
C ILE A 255 -8.60 -17.38 0.20
N VAL A 256 -9.24 -16.28 -0.24
CA VAL A 256 -9.27 -15.03 0.53
C VAL A 256 -10.28 -15.15 1.66
N LEU A 257 -9.77 -15.00 2.89
CA LEU A 257 -10.53 -15.03 4.13
C LEU A 257 -11.25 -13.70 4.38
N THR A 258 -10.52 -12.61 4.21
CA THR A 258 -10.96 -11.21 4.34
C THR A 258 -9.90 -10.29 3.72
N SER A 259 -10.13 -8.98 3.73
CA SER A 259 -9.15 -7.98 3.28
C SER A 259 -9.06 -6.83 4.29
N GLY A 260 -7.82 -6.38 4.56
CA GLY A 260 -7.55 -5.18 5.34
C GLY A 260 -7.63 -3.93 4.45
N LEU A 261 -8.75 -3.24 4.49
CA LEU A 261 -9.01 -2.11 3.60
C LEU A 261 -8.20 -0.85 4.00
N LYS A 262 -7.74 -0.13 2.97
CA LYS A 262 -7.21 1.23 3.05
C LYS A 262 -7.94 2.08 1.99
N VAL A 263 -8.87 2.92 2.42
CA VAL A 263 -9.86 3.57 1.54
C VAL A 263 -9.25 4.83 0.91
N MET A 264 -8.26 4.66 0.02
CA MET A 264 -7.54 5.76 -0.65
C MET A 264 -8.37 6.42 -1.74
N HIS A 265 -9.21 5.65 -2.44
CA HIS A 265 -10.06 6.17 -3.50
C HIS A 265 -11.00 7.28 -3.04
N ASP A 266 -11.52 7.20 -1.81
CA ASP A 266 -12.36 8.27 -1.27
C ASP A 266 -11.55 9.53 -0.96
N THR A 267 -10.30 9.38 -0.47
CA THR A 267 -9.40 10.52 -0.28
C THR A 267 -9.13 11.23 -1.60
N VAL A 268 -8.73 10.50 -2.63
CA VAL A 268 -8.44 11.05 -3.95
C VAL A 268 -9.69 11.72 -4.55
N TYR A 269 -10.83 11.04 -4.53
CA TYR A 269 -12.10 11.56 -5.03
C TYR A 269 -12.53 12.86 -4.32
N ASN A 270 -12.46 12.89 -2.99
CA ASN A 270 -12.88 14.05 -2.20
C ASN A 270 -11.96 15.25 -2.46
N VAL A 271 -10.65 15.04 -2.48
CA VAL A 271 -9.69 16.14 -2.72
C VAL A 271 -9.82 16.67 -4.15
N LEU A 272 -10.07 15.83 -5.16
CA LEU A 272 -10.37 16.28 -6.52
C LEU A 272 -11.63 17.16 -6.59
N ASN A 273 -12.66 16.84 -5.81
CA ASN A 273 -13.84 17.70 -5.70
C ASN A 273 -13.54 19.03 -5.01
N GLU A 274 -12.70 19.05 -3.98
CA GLU A 274 -12.25 20.31 -3.36
C GLU A 274 -11.48 21.19 -4.34
N VAL A 275 -10.63 20.60 -5.21
CA VAL A 275 -9.94 21.36 -6.27
C VAL A 275 -10.96 21.95 -7.25
N LYS A 276 -11.92 21.14 -7.72
CA LYS A 276 -12.96 21.58 -8.66
C LYS A 276 -13.80 22.74 -8.07
N ASP A 277 -14.17 22.63 -6.81
CA ASP A 277 -15.07 23.60 -6.15
C ASP A 277 -14.30 24.83 -5.63
N GLY A 278 -12.96 24.88 -5.79
CA GLY A 278 -12.12 25.98 -5.32
C GLY A 278 -11.96 26.04 -3.79
N SER A 279 -12.28 24.96 -3.10
CA SER A 279 -12.17 24.84 -1.63
C SER A 279 -10.91 24.11 -1.18
N PHE A 280 -10.10 23.62 -2.12
CA PHE A 280 -8.86 22.91 -1.83
C PHE A 280 -7.96 23.69 -0.87
N LYS A 281 -7.43 23.00 0.10
CA LYS A 281 -6.41 23.50 1.02
C LYS A 281 -5.33 22.43 1.19
N GLY A 282 -4.08 22.86 1.17
CA GLY A 282 -3.01 22.00 1.59
C GLY A 282 -3.24 21.48 3.01
N ALA A 283 -2.89 20.20 3.23
CA ALA A 283 -3.04 19.56 4.52
C ALA A 283 -2.07 18.38 4.65
N ASN A 284 -1.63 18.12 5.88
CA ASN A 284 -0.95 16.89 6.27
C ASN A 284 -1.89 16.15 7.24
N VAL A 285 -2.51 15.07 6.76
CA VAL A 285 -3.54 14.32 7.52
C VAL A 285 -3.09 12.90 7.84
N THR A 286 -3.71 12.32 8.88
CA THR A 286 -3.55 10.91 9.26
C THR A 286 -4.92 10.34 9.57
#